data_788bbf2f31a8aed3174cd40c1583189e
#
_entry.id   788bbf2f31a8aed3174cd40c1583189e
#
_cell.length_a   1.000
_cell.length_b   1.000
_cell.length_c   1.000
_cell.angle_alpha   90.00
_cell.angle_beta   90.00
_cell.angle_gamma   90.00
#
_symmetry.space_group_name_H-M   'P 1'
#
loop_
_entity.id
_entity.type
_entity.pdbx_description
1 polymer ?
#
loop_
_entity_poly.entity_id
_entity_poly.type
_entity_poly.pdbx_seq_one_letter_code
_entity_poly.pdbx_strand_id
1 'polypeptide(L)'
;MIGETINAPYAEKFTVSNVFSSDMVVQRGEHIRVWGFADASENGHKVSGEFMGMFAEARIENGAWTLTFGARLNACAEQGNSMRIYTDRTAFVFENVLVGDVFMVIGQSNVAYSMAAHRAAVSEAERGGVGYDVPSTPIRLHYNSLMQETGVTRGTEEVCAELRNRETWKRADAAAVQDFSALGYLFAAEYARATGVPVGVIEIDGNGQPIGAFLPNSVAEATGSDKWSEQKGYYVTSGCNGDAARYMYNHYMYPFEKYAIAGLVWYQGESDCAPGLAEVFPDKLAALMTYMRTTHNPVSPDFPVYLIEFPPIFRQSAVSVIPAGQTWAFMDLGLVRGTLGSVTHRIPACHVVSSADLWTDRTYWNSLHPNCKFEQARRAAGIAAAVAGVGSPEAAAGPILASAERSADGRQVVLTYTNVGSGLTTAGGSADILGFAGIRRNRNGTLHVLTPHSVTLTAPDRITLTFGVSVDGVGYHVLAEEVFGESINLTSPSGVPACADIWLFD
;
A
#
# COMPACT_ATOMS: atom_id res chain seq x y z
N MET A 1 -17.67 -28.08 3.57
CA MET A 1 -16.36 -28.70 3.55
C MET A 1 -15.44 -27.74 2.88
N ILE A 2 -14.37 -27.35 3.51
CA ILE A 2 -13.26 -26.66 2.85
C ILE A 2 -12.83 -27.64 1.77
N GLY A 3 -12.81 -27.22 0.51
CA GLY A 3 -12.21 -28.04 -0.54
C GLY A 3 -10.84 -28.47 -0.02
N GLU A 4 -10.55 -29.76 0.02
CA GLU A 4 -9.31 -30.27 0.57
C GLU A 4 -8.17 -29.54 -0.09
N THR A 5 -7.38 -28.86 0.71
CA THR A 5 -6.27 -28.03 0.26
C THR A 5 -5.14 -28.94 -0.23
N ILE A 6 -4.84 -28.84 -1.46
CA ILE A 6 -4.02 -29.79 -2.20
C ILE A 6 -2.56 -29.47 -2.07
N ASN A 7 -1.74 -30.48 -1.84
CA ASN A 7 -0.37 -30.38 -1.40
C ASN A 7 0.66 -29.98 -2.46
N ALA A 8 0.28 -30.04 -3.73
CA ALA A 8 1.11 -29.57 -4.83
C ALA A 8 0.23 -29.31 -6.03
N PRO A 9 0.48 -28.28 -6.83
CA PRO A 9 -0.37 -27.95 -7.97
C PRO A 9 -0.48 -29.05 -9.02
N TYR A 10 0.35 -30.06 -8.97
CA TYR A 10 0.39 -31.15 -9.94
C TYR A 10 0.21 -32.55 -9.32
N ALA A 11 -0.08 -32.63 -8.02
CA ALA A 11 -0.23 -33.93 -7.33
C ALA A 11 -1.64 -34.51 -7.45
N GLU A 12 -2.63 -33.69 -7.81
CA GLU A 12 -4.02 -34.08 -7.95
C GLU A 12 -4.55 -33.73 -9.35
N LYS A 13 -5.53 -34.53 -9.80
CA LYS A 13 -6.03 -34.40 -11.16
C LYS A 13 -6.83 -33.12 -11.44
N PHE A 14 -7.30 -32.44 -10.40
CA PHE A 14 -8.06 -31.18 -10.51
C PHE A 14 -8.03 -30.43 -9.19
N THR A 15 -7.70 -29.13 -9.23
CA THR A 15 -7.63 -28.26 -8.07
C THR A 15 -8.23 -26.89 -8.35
N VAL A 16 -8.75 -26.22 -7.32
CA VAL A 16 -9.04 -24.79 -7.33
C VAL A 16 -7.90 -24.09 -6.55
N SER A 17 -7.43 -22.94 -7.06
CA SER A 17 -6.34 -22.19 -6.39
C SER A 17 -6.66 -21.94 -4.91
N ASN A 18 -5.67 -22.10 -4.05
CA ASN A 18 -5.80 -21.99 -2.60
C ASN A 18 -6.02 -20.55 -2.09
N VAL A 19 -6.03 -19.55 -2.97
CA VAL A 19 -6.49 -18.19 -2.64
C VAL A 19 -8.01 -18.14 -2.40
N PHE A 20 -8.74 -19.14 -2.85
CA PHE A 20 -10.18 -19.28 -2.68
C PHE A 20 -10.50 -20.20 -1.51
N SER A 21 -11.35 -19.74 -0.62
CA SER A 21 -11.89 -20.56 0.47
C SER A 21 -13.28 -20.08 0.86
N SER A 22 -13.95 -20.86 1.70
CA SER A 22 -15.16 -20.39 2.38
C SER A 22 -14.88 -19.08 3.12
N ASP A 23 -15.91 -18.29 3.36
CA ASP A 23 -15.85 -16.97 3.98
C ASP A 23 -15.12 -15.89 3.17
N MET A 24 -14.75 -16.12 1.90
CA MET A 24 -14.12 -15.10 1.04
C MET A 24 -15.07 -13.96 0.67
N VAL A 25 -14.47 -12.83 0.26
CA VAL A 25 -15.17 -11.73 -0.41
C VAL A 25 -14.70 -11.66 -1.86
N VAL A 26 -15.61 -11.64 -2.81
CA VAL A 26 -15.32 -11.37 -4.22
C VAL A 26 -15.66 -9.93 -4.56
N GLN A 27 -14.86 -9.30 -5.43
CA GLN A 27 -14.99 -7.88 -5.77
C GLN A 27 -16.33 -7.60 -6.50
N ARG A 28 -17.12 -6.66 -5.96
CA ARG A 28 -18.30 -6.13 -6.64
C ARG A 28 -17.91 -5.30 -7.87
N GLY A 29 -18.80 -5.22 -8.85
CA GLY A 29 -18.60 -4.41 -10.04
C GLY A 29 -17.57 -4.92 -11.04
N GLU A 30 -16.86 -6.01 -10.71
CA GLU A 30 -15.90 -6.70 -11.57
C GLU A 30 -16.39 -8.08 -12.00
N HIS A 31 -15.78 -8.65 -13.04
CA HIS A 31 -15.98 -10.03 -13.37
C HIS A 31 -15.28 -10.93 -12.35
N ILE A 32 -16.04 -11.83 -11.74
CA ILE A 32 -15.47 -12.80 -10.80
C ILE A 32 -14.72 -13.86 -11.61
N ARG A 33 -13.40 -13.93 -11.39
CA ARG A 33 -12.51 -14.95 -11.98
C ARG A 33 -12.16 -15.97 -10.91
N VAL A 34 -12.31 -17.25 -11.23
CA VAL A 34 -11.88 -18.38 -10.39
C VAL A 34 -10.98 -19.26 -11.22
N TRP A 35 -9.85 -19.64 -10.71
CA TRP A 35 -8.85 -20.42 -11.43
C TRP A 35 -8.31 -21.57 -10.59
N GLY A 36 -7.61 -22.45 -11.29
CA GLY A 36 -6.96 -23.58 -10.66
C GLY A 36 -6.10 -24.36 -11.65
N PHE A 37 -5.69 -25.54 -11.22
CA PHE A 37 -4.72 -26.36 -11.92
C PHE A 37 -5.25 -27.77 -12.07
N ALA A 38 -4.65 -28.54 -12.96
CA ALA A 38 -4.97 -29.95 -13.16
C ALA A 38 -3.74 -30.69 -13.73
N ASP A 39 -3.76 -32.00 -13.59
CA ASP A 39 -2.83 -32.87 -14.33
C ASP A 39 -3.03 -32.71 -15.85
N ALA A 40 -1.96 -32.85 -16.61
CA ALA A 40 -2.02 -32.78 -18.08
C ALA A 40 -3.00 -33.79 -18.72
N SER A 41 -3.26 -34.90 -18.05
CA SER A 41 -4.27 -35.90 -18.46
C SER A 41 -5.71 -35.36 -18.44
N GLU A 42 -5.96 -34.26 -17.74
CA GLU A 42 -7.28 -33.61 -17.66
C GLU A 42 -7.46 -32.53 -18.73
N ASN A 43 -6.46 -32.25 -19.57
CA ASN A 43 -6.59 -31.27 -20.64
C ASN A 43 -7.78 -31.56 -21.56
N GLY A 44 -8.53 -30.51 -21.88
CA GLY A 44 -9.75 -30.58 -22.68
C GLY A 44 -11.02 -30.85 -21.88
N HIS A 45 -10.93 -31.36 -20.63
CA HIS A 45 -12.11 -31.52 -19.78
C HIS A 45 -12.71 -30.17 -19.40
N LYS A 46 -14.03 -30.21 -19.19
CA LYS A 46 -14.84 -29.04 -18.86
C LYS A 46 -14.80 -28.79 -17.36
N VAL A 47 -14.63 -27.52 -17.00
CA VAL A 47 -14.82 -26.98 -15.65
C VAL A 47 -16.06 -26.11 -15.66
N SER A 48 -16.95 -26.27 -14.71
CA SER A 48 -18.17 -25.49 -14.55
C SER A 48 -18.18 -24.78 -13.20
N GLY A 49 -18.83 -23.63 -13.15
CA GLY A 49 -19.00 -22.84 -11.93
C GLY A 49 -20.41 -22.31 -11.79
N GLU A 50 -20.92 -22.30 -10.57
CA GLU A 50 -22.21 -21.73 -10.19
C GLU A 50 -22.03 -20.78 -9.00
N PHE A 51 -22.56 -19.56 -9.09
CA PHE A 51 -22.58 -18.60 -8.00
C PHE A 51 -23.71 -17.59 -8.18
N MET A 52 -24.57 -17.42 -7.17
CA MET A 52 -25.68 -16.45 -7.15
C MET A 52 -26.51 -16.45 -8.45
N GLY A 53 -26.87 -17.64 -8.92
CA GLY A 53 -27.66 -17.82 -10.14
C GLY A 53 -26.89 -17.63 -11.46
N MET A 54 -25.62 -17.30 -11.40
CA MET A 54 -24.74 -17.27 -12.56
C MET A 54 -24.14 -18.65 -12.82
N PHE A 55 -23.91 -18.94 -14.10
CA PHE A 55 -23.23 -20.12 -14.57
C PHE A 55 -22.04 -19.72 -15.45
N ALA A 56 -20.91 -20.41 -15.29
CA ALA A 56 -19.72 -20.20 -16.11
C ALA A 56 -19.09 -21.54 -16.48
N GLU A 57 -18.44 -21.60 -17.63
CA GLU A 57 -17.71 -22.78 -18.12
C GLU A 57 -16.33 -22.39 -18.65
N ALA A 58 -15.36 -23.28 -18.46
CA ALA A 58 -14.02 -23.20 -19.05
C ALA A 58 -13.53 -24.60 -19.42
N ARG A 59 -12.40 -24.68 -20.11
CA ARG A 59 -11.68 -25.94 -20.34
C ARG A 59 -10.32 -25.90 -19.70
N ILE A 60 -9.85 -27.05 -19.28
CA ILE A 60 -8.47 -27.22 -18.80
C ILE A 60 -7.55 -27.19 -20.03
N GLU A 61 -6.58 -26.29 -20.02
CA GLU A 61 -5.58 -26.13 -21.07
C GLU A 61 -4.19 -26.02 -20.46
N ASN A 62 -3.27 -26.83 -20.91
CA ASN A 62 -1.88 -26.85 -20.39
C ASN A 62 -1.81 -27.00 -18.84
N GLY A 63 -2.68 -27.82 -18.26
CA GLY A 63 -2.71 -28.05 -16.83
C GLY A 63 -3.29 -26.91 -15.99
N ALA A 64 -3.95 -25.91 -16.59
CA ALA A 64 -4.57 -24.80 -15.89
C ALA A 64 -5.96 -24.48 -16.47
N TRP A 65 -6.77 -23.77 -15.68
CA TRP A 65 -8.08 -23.30 -16.11
C TRP A 65 -8.44 -21.99 -15.40
N THR A 66 -9.29 -21.19 -16.03
CA THR A 66 -9.86 -19.98 -15.44
C THR A 66 -11.32 -19.87 -15.85
N LEU A 67 -12.22 -19.83 -14.87
CA LEU A 67 -13.62 -19.49 -15.02
C LEU A 67 -13.82 -17.99 -14.88
N THR A 68 -14.67 -17.40 -15.72
CA THR A 68 -15.10 -16.00 -15.60
C THR A 68 -16.60 -15.94 -15.58
N PHE A 69 -17.20 -15.49 -14.47
CA PHE A 69 -18.63 -15.27 -14.39
C PHE A 69 -19.00 -13.97 -15.14
N GLY A 70 -20.01 -14.07 -16.01
CA GLY A 70 -20.29 -13.02 -16.99
C GLY A 70 -20.94 -11.76 -16.42
N ALA A 71 -21.69 -11.85 -15.32
CA ALA A 71 -22.33 -10.70 -14.71
C ALA A 71 -21.45 -10.08 -13.62
N ARG A 72 -21.55 -8.76 -13.48
CA ARG A 72 -20.94 -7.98 -12.39
C ARG A 72 -22.00 -7.80 -11.29
N LEU A 73 -21.66 -8.21 -10.09
CA LEU A 73 -22.58 -8.19 -8.95
C LEU A 73 -22.48 -6.88 -8.15
N ASN A 74 -23.59 -6.46 -7.58
CA ASN A 74 -23.62 -5.45 -6.54
C ASN A 74 -23.20 -6.05 -5.20
N ALA A 75 -22.89 -5.20 -4.23
CA ALA A 75 -22.58 -5.63 -2.87
C ALA A 75 -23.68 -6.51 -2.29
N CYS A 76 -23.29 -7.60 -1.65
CA CYS A 76 -24.19 -8.53 -0.97
C CYS A 76 -23.55 -9.00 0.34
N ALA A 77 -24.14 -8.60 1.46
CA ALA A 77 -23.75 -8.98 2.81
C ALA A 77 -24.46 -10.25 3.31
N GLU A 78 -25.39 -10.80 2.50
CA GLU A 78 -26.15 -11.98 2.86
C GLU A 78 -25.22 -13.17 3.04
N GLN A 79 -25.28 -13.80 4.21
CA GLN A 79 -24.53 -15.01 4.51
C GLN A 79 -25.28 -16.23 3.96
N GLY A 80 -24.51 -17.28 3.63
CA GLY A 80 -25.07 -18.52 3.11
C GLY A 80 -25.00 -18.64 1.59
N ASN A 81 -24.55 -17.60 0.85
CA ASN A 81 -24.26 -17.77 -0.57
C ASN A 81 -23.10 -18.77 -0.72
N SER A 82 -23.29 -19.79 -1.53
CA SER A 82 -22.26 -20.76 -1.86
C SER A 82 -21.82 -20.62 -3.31
N MET A 83 -20.51 -20.77 -3.55
CA MET A 83 -19.92 -20.88 -4.87
C MET A 83 -19.51 -22.34 -5.10
N ARG A 84 -19.94 -22.92 -6.22
CA ARG A 84 -19.62 -24.29 -6.58
C ARG A 84 -18.78 -24.31 -7.85
N ILE A 85 -17.63 -24.98 -7.80
CA ILE A 85 -16.72 -25.22 -8.94
C ILE A 85 -16.60 -26.73 -9.11
N TYR A 86 -16.83 -27.24 -10.32
CA TYR A 86 -16.90 -28.68 -10.49
C TYR A 86 -16.56 -29.15 -11.91
N THR A 87 -16.18 -30.40 -11.99
CA THR A 87 -16.08 -31.22 -13.22
C THR A 87 -17.10 -32.34 -13.15
N ASP A 88 -17.09 -33.22 -14.09
CA ASP A 88 -17.89 -34.47 -14.07
C ASP A 88 -17.49 -35.46 -12.95
N ARG A 89 -16.35 -35.23 -12.31
CA ARG A 89 -15.74 -36.15 -11.33
C ARG A 89 -15.60 -35.59 -9.93
N THR A 90 -15.47 -34.26 -9.78
CA THR A 90 -15.21 -33.65 -8.48
C THR A 90 -15.88 -32.28 -8.39
N ALA A 91 -16.14 -31.83 -7.16
CA ALA A 91 -16.73 -30.53 -6.89
C ALA A 91 -16.10 -29.90 -5.64
N PHE A 92 -15.85 -28.60 -5.72
CA PHE A 92 -15.49 -27.74 -4.62
C PHE A 92 -16.66 -26.81 -4.29
N VAL A 93 -16.98 -26.66 -3.02
CA VAL A 93 -18.03 -25.77 -2.55
C VAL A 93 -17.43 -24.80 -1.52
N PHE A 94 -17.53 -23.52 -1.82
CA PHE A 94 -17.11 -22.44 -0.93
C PHE A 94 -18.35 -21.82 -0.31
N GLU A 95 -18.45 -21.89 1.01
CA GLU A 95 -19.60 -21.41 1.76
C GLU A 95 -19.40 -19.96 2.22
N ASN A 96 -20.50 -19.24 2.45
CA ASN A 96 -20.52 -17.88 2.98
C ASN A 96 -19.71 -16.87 2.15
N VAL A 97 -19.73 -17.01 0.84
CA VAL A 97 -19.08 -16.06 -0.08
C VAL A 97 -19.87 -14.77 -0.12
N LEU A 98 -19.18 -13.66 0.17
CA LEU A 98 -19.76 -12.32 0.12
C LEU A 98 -19.34 -11.60 -1.16
N VAL A 99 -20.15 -10.63 -1.58
CA VAL A 99 -19.81 -9.69 -2.64
C VAL A 99 -19.59 -8.31 -2.01
N GLY A 100 -18.40 -7.74 -2.15
CA GLY A 100 -18.04 -6.51 -1.48
C GLY A 100 -16.83 -5.83 -2.11
N ASP A 101 -16.18 -4.98 -1.36
CA ASP A 101 -14.94 -4.35 -1.76
C ASP A 101 -13.74 -5.07 -1.18
N VAL A 102 -12.85 -5.51 -2.05
CA VAL A 102 -11.62 -6.21 -1.66
C VAL A 102 -10.44 -5.25 -1.77
N PHE A 103 -9.71 -5.09 -0.68
CA PHE A 103 -8.49 -4.29 -0.66
C PHE A 103 -7.28 -5.17 -0.41
N MET A 104 -6.19 -4.89 -1.12
CA MET A 104 -4.88 -5.39 -0.74
C MET A 104 -4.19 -4.36 0.17
N VAL A 105 -3.59 -4.82 1.26
CA VAL A 105 -2.78 -4.00 2.17
C VAL A 105 -1.37 -4.56 2.12
N ILE A 106 -0.47 -3.85 1.45
CA ILE A 106 0.87 -4.35 1.12
C ILE A 106 1.93 -3.47 1.75
N GLY A 107 2.96 -4.09 2.32
CA GLY A 107 4.11 -3.36 2.83
C GLY A 107 5.09 -4.18 3.65
N GLN A 108 5.79 -3.50 4.56
CA GLN A 108 6.78 -4.12 5.42
C GLN A 108 6.35 -4.12 6.89
N SER A 109 7.25 -3.91 7.82
CA SER A 109 7.00 -4.00 9.27
C SER A 109 5.85 -3.12 9.77
N ASN A 110 5.58 -1.99 9.15
CA ASN A 110 4.45 -1.13 9.50
C ASN A 110 3.09 -1.71 9.06
N VAL A 111 3.04 -2.56 8.04
CA VAL A 111 1.87 -3.37 7.70
C VAL A 111 1.80 -4.61 8.61
N ALA A 112 2.91 -5.30 8.84
CA ALA A 112 3.00 -6.43 9.77
C ALA A 112 2.70 -6.06 11.23
N TYR A 113 2.59 -4.78 11.57
CA TYR A 113 2.28 -4.30 12.92
C TYR A 113 0.87 -4.74 13.33
N SER A 114 0.80 -5.79 14.17
CA SER A 114 -0.46 -6.47 14.46
C SER A 114 -1.43 -5.65 15.33
N MET A 115 -2.72 -5.99 15.27
CA MET A 115 -3.72 -5.41 16.15
C MET A 115 -3.44 -5.63 17.63
N ALA A 116 -2.85 -6.78 18.00
CA ALA A 116 -2.42 -7.05 19.36
C ALA A 116 -1.35 -6.07 19.82
N ALA A 117 -0.31 -5.86 18.99
CA ALA A 117 0.76 -4.90 19.28
C ALA A 117 0.21 -3.45 19.35
N HIS A 118 -0.66 -3.08 18.42
CA HIS A 118 -1.30 -1.77 18.41
C HIS A 118 -2.12 -1.53 19.68
N ARG A 119 -2.99 -2.47 20.05
CA ARG A 119 -3.79 -2.37 21.28
C ARG A 119 -2.95 -2.32 22.55
N ALA A 120 -1.80 -2.96 22.57
CA ALA A 120 -0.88 -2.88 23.72
C ALA A 120 -0.18 -1.51 23.81
N ALA A 121 0.04 -0.85 22.68
CA ALA A 121 0.75 0.44 22.61
C ALA A 121 -0.16 1.67 22.82
N VAL A 122 -1.47 1.56 22.58
CA VAL A 122 -2.42 2.67 22.77
C VAL A 122 -3.05 2.65 24.15
N SER A 123 -3.45 3.82 24.66
CA SER A 123 -4.12 3.94 25.96
C SER A 123 -5.49 3.26 25.96
N GLU A 124 -5.99 2.93 27.17
CA GLU A 124 -7.33 2.36 27.33
C GLU A 124 -8.43 3.30 26.82
N ALA A 125 -8.25 4.60 27.02
CA ALA A 125 -9.18 5.62 26.52
C ALA A 125 -9.24 5.64 24.98
N GLU A 126 -8.10 5.50 24.30
CA GLU A 126 -8.05 5.38 22.84
C GLU A 126 -8.66 4.06 22.38
N ARG A 127 -8.43 2.94 23.10
CA ARG A 127 -9.01 1.63 22.80
C ARG A 127 -10.52 1.56 22.98
N GLY A 128 -11.09 2.35 23.88
CA GLY A 128 -12.53 2.48 24.09
C GLY A 128 -13.23 3.35 23.03
N GLY A 129 -12.49 3.90 22.07
CA GLY A 129 -13.05 4.66 20.95
C GLY A 129 -13.82 3.80 19.95
N VAL A 130 -14.76 4.43 19.26
CA VAL A 130 -15.67 3.78 18.28
C VAL A 130 -14.92 3.01 17.18
N GLY A 131 -13.67 3.42 16.85
CA GLY A 131 -12.87 2.80 15.82
C GLY A 131 -12.43 1.36 16.09
N TYR A 132 -12.42 0.92 17.34
CA TYR A 132 -11.93 -0.42 17.71
C TYR A 132 -13.03 -1.48 17.79
N ASP A 133 -14.29 -1.09 17.71
CA ASP A 133 -15.41 -2.02 17.69
C ASP A 133 -15.52 -2.71 16.33
N VAL A 134 -15.86 -3.99 16.35
CA VAL A 134 -16.16 -4.72 15.11
C VAL A 134 -17.45 -4.14 14.50
N PRO A 135 -17.44 -3.63 13.28
CA PRO A 135 -18.63 -3.10 12.65
C PRO A 135 -19.66 -4.21 12.39
N SER A 136 -20.94 -3.83 12.31
CA SER A 136 -22.02 -4.76 11.93
C SER A 136 -21.90 -5.23 10.48
N THR A 137 -21.30 -4.41 9.62
CA THR A 137 -20.99 -4.78 8.23
C THR A 137 -19.87 -5.82 8.20
N PRO A 138 -20.05 -6.94 7.50
CA PRO A 138 -19.09 -8.03 7.53
C PRO A 138 -17.71 -7.65 6.98
N ILE A 139 -16.67 -8.05 7.70
CA ILE A 139 -15.27 -7.98 7.26
C ILE A 139 -14.72 -9.41 7.18
N ARG A 140 -13.88 -9.64 6.17
CA ARG A 140 -13.15 -10.89 5.96
C ARG A 140 -11.66 -10.58 5.78
N LEU A 141 -10.83 -11.43 6.34
CA LEU A 141 -9.39 -11.27 6.44
C LEU A 141 -8.68 -12.44 5.78
N HIS A 142 -7.70 -12.15 4.94
CA HIS A 142 -6.78 -13.13 4.36
C HIS A 142 -5.34 -12.73 4.71
N TYR A 143 -4.70 -13.48 5.58
CA TYR A 143 -3.39 -13.16 6.16
C TYR A 143 -2.25 -13.83 5.40
N ASN A 144 -1.34 -13.02 4.81
CA ASN A 144 -0.17 -13.51 4.08
C ASN A 144 1.08 -12.74 4.52
N SER A 145 1.67 -13.18 5.62
CA SER A 145 2.87 -12.58 6.18
C SER A 145 4.09 -13.46 5.94
N LEU A 146 5.19 -12.82 5.56
CA LEU A 146 6.50 -13.45 5.51
C LEU A 146 6.91 -14.04 6.87
N MET A 147 6.39 -13.47 7.96
CA MET A 147 6.65 -13.92 9.33
C MET A 147 6.05 -15.30 9.64
N GLN A 148 5.09 -15.76 8.85
CA GLN A 148 4.51 -17.11 9.01
C GLN A 148 5.41 -18.21 8.44
N GLU A 149 6.42 -17.86 7.63
CA GLU A 149 7.33 -18.85 7.05
C GLU A 149 8.51 -19.13 7.98
N THR A 150 8.63 -20.38 8.39
CA THR A 150 9.78 -20.89 9.15
C THR A 150 10.57 -21.90 8.31
N GLY A 151 11.89 -21.74 8.27
CA GLY A 151 12.79 -22.74 7.66
C GLY A 151 12.83 -22.76 6.13
N VAL A 152 12.33 -21.73 5.45
CA VAL A 152 12.33 -21.62 3.99
C VAL A 152 13.62 -20.96 3.50
N THR A 153 14.27 -21.57 2.52
CA THR A 153 15.36 -20.93 1.77
C THR A 153 14.72 -19.88 0.85
N ARG A 154 14.96 -18.61 1.11
CA ARG A 154 14.50 -17.49 0.30
C ARG A 154 15.41 -17.35 -0.92
N GLY A 155 14.87 -17.06 -2.09
CA GLY A 155 15.67 -16.77 -3.28
C GLY A 155 15.31 -17.56 -4.52
N THR A 156 14.03 -17.91 -4.71
CA THR A 156 13.59 -18.48 -5.99
C THR A 156 13.18 -17.35 -6.93
N GLU A 157 13.70 -17.39 -8.15
CA GLU A 157 13.24 -16.51 -9.24
C GLU A 157 11.88 -16.95 -9.82
N GLU A 158 11.42 -18.12 -9.44
CA GLU A 158 10.19 -18.72 -9.94
C GLU A 158 8.97 -18.24 -9.16
N VAL A 159 7.90 -17.93 -9.90
CA VAL A 159 6.60 -17.59 -9.31
C VAL A 159 5.93 -18.82 -8.72
N CYS A 160 5.28 -18.66 -7.58
CA CYS A 160 4.42 -19.66 -6.97
C CYS A 160 2.97 -19.39 -7.35
N ALA A 161 2.36 -20.29 -8.10
CA ALA A 161 0.96 -20.15 -8.48
C ALA A 161 -0.01 -20.36 -7.30
N GLU A 162 0.46 -20.91 -6.20
CA GLU A 162 -0.28 -21.23 -4.98
C GLU A 162 0.40 -20.60 -3.75
N LEU A 163 -0.41 -20.20 -2.77
CA LEU A 163 0.11 -19.72 -1.48
C LEU A 163 0.81 -20.83 -0.72
N ARG A 164 2.00 -20.55 -0.22
CA ARG A 164 2.79 -21.52 0.57
C ARG A 164 2.24 -21.70 1.97
N ASN A 165 1.76 -20.65 2.60
CA ASN A 165 1.27 -20.66 3.97
C ASN A 165 -0.12 -21.29 4.12
N ARG A 166 -0.83 -21.53 3.01
CA ARG A 166 -2.17 -22.14 2.96
C ARG A 166 -3.20 -21.48 3.88
N GLU A 167 -3.02 -20.22 4.14
CA GLU A 167 -4.01 -19.44 4.88
C GLU A 167 -5.33 -19.39 4.09
N THR A 168 -6.41 -19.24 4.83
CA THR A 168 -7.77 -19.15 4.29
C THR A 168 -8.41 -17.86 4.73
N TRP A 169 -9.45 -17.45 4.03
CA TRP A 169 -10.29 -16.34 4.45
C TRP A 169 -10.90 -16.62 5.82
N LYS A 170 -10.87 -15.63 6.71
CA LYS A 170 -11.41 -15.70 8.07
C LYS A 170 -12.40 -14.57 8.29
N ARG A 171 -13.41 -14.82 9.11
CA ARG A 171 -14.27 -13.74 9.64
C ARG A 171 -13.44 -12.90 10.60
N ALA A 172 -13.66 -11.60 10.58
CA ALA A 172 -13.00 -10.67 11.50
C ALA A 172 -13.59 -10.80 12.92
N ASP A 173 -13.37 -11.93 13.56
CA ASP A 173 -13.66 -12.12 14.98
C ASP A 173 -12.47 -11.69 15.86
N ALA A 174 -12.67 -11.69 17.17
CA ALA A 174 -11.66 -11.23 18.11
C ALA A 174 -10.33 -12.01 18.03
N ALA A 175 -10.36 -13.28 17.64
CA ALA A 175 -9.17 -14.12 17.51
C ALA A 175 -8.45 -13.83 16.18
N ALA A 176 -9.17 -13.83 15.07
CA ALA A 176 -8.59 -13.59 13.76
C ALA A 176 -7.96 -12.18 13.61
N VAL A 177 -8.52 -11.19 14.31
CA VAL A 177 -8.04 -9.81 14.27
C VAL A 177 -6.74 -9.60 15.04
N GLN A 178 -6.40 -10.44 16.05
CA GLN A 178 -5.25 -10.22 16.94
C GLN A 178 -3.92 -10.16 16.19
N ASP A 179 -3.70 -11.11 15.30
CA ASP A 179 -2.44 -11.26 14.57
C ASP A 179 -2.43 -10.50 13.24
N PHE A 180 -3.59 -10.02 12.80
CA PHE A 180 -3.76 -9.31 11.55
C PHE A 180 -3.22 -7.88 11.64
N SER A 181 -2.82 -7.31 10.50
CA SER A 181 -2.39 -5.91 10.35
C SER A 181 -3.35 -4.94 11.04
N ALA A 182 -2.82 -4.13 11.96
CA ALA A 182 -3.61 -3.07 12.58
C ALA A 182 -4.10 -2.06 11.53
N LEU A 183 -3.22 -1.65 10.63
CA LEU A 183 -3.58 -0.75 9.53
C LEU A 183 -4.68 -1.37 8.66
N GLY A 184 -4.51 -2.62 8.23
CA GLY A 184 -5.44 -3.31 7.35
C GLY A 184 -6.82 -3.50 7.97
N TYR A 185 -6.86 -3.98 9.22
CA TYR A 185 -8.14 -4.19 9.91
C TYR A 185 -8.87 -2.88 10.20
N LEU A 186 -8.17 -1.87 10.74
CA LEU A 186 -8.76 -0.59 11.09
C LEU A 186 -9.25 0.17 9.84
N PHE A 187 -8.49 0.09 8.75
CA PHE A 187 -8.93 0.60 7.44
C PHE A 187 -10.26 -0.05 7.00
N ALA A 188 -10.32 -1.38 7.04
CA ALA A 188 -11.54 -2.10 6.66
C ALA A 188 -12.73 -1.75 7.56
N ALA A 189 -12.49 -1.61 8.86
CA ALA A 189 -13.53 -1.26 9.83
C ALA A 189 -14.11 0.14 9.57
N GLU A 190 -13.25 1.14 9.36
CA GLU A 190 -13.67 2.51 9.05
C GLU A 190 -14.36 2.60 7.68
N TYR A 191 -13.82 1.91 6.68
CA TYR A 191 -14.44 1.87 5.34
C TYR A 191 -15.82 1.19 5.37
N ALA A 192 -15.93 0.04 6.07
CA ALA A 192 -17.20 -0.67 6.21
C ALA A 192 -18.26 0.15 6.94
N ARG A 193 -17.86 0.91 7.98
CA ARG A 193 -18.76 1.83 8.69
C ARG A 193 -19.25 2.95 7.78
N ALA A 194 -18.36 3.53 6.99
CA ALA A 194 -18.69 4.64 6.12
C ALA A 194 -19.60 4.23 4.96
N THR A 195 -19.34 3.07 4.36
CA THR A 195 -19.99 2.65 3.11
C THR A 195 -21.14 1.65 3.30
N GLY A 196 -21.15 0.91 4.39
CA GLY A 196 -22.09 -0.21 4.60
C GLY A 196 -21.83 -1.41 3.69
N VAL A 197 -20.69 -1.45 2.98
CA VAL A 197 -20.33 -2.50 2.03
C VAL A 197 -19.46 -3.56 2.72
N PRO A 198 -19.70 -4.87 2.51
CA PRO A 198 -18.80 -5.91 2.99
C PRO A 198 -17.37 -5.70 2.50
N VAL A 199 -16.37 -5.95 3.36
CA VAL A 199 -14.97 -5.69 3.05
C VAL A 199 -14.16 -6.98 3.15
N GLY A 200 -13.37 -7.27 2.11
CA GLY A 200 -12.30 -8.24 2.14
C GLY A 200 -10.95 -7.55 2.24
N VAL A 201 -10.06 -8.02 3.11
CA VAL A 201 -8.68 -7.53 3.19
C VAL A 201 -7.72 -8.67 2.94
N ILE A 202 -6.86 -8.48 1.96
CA ILE A 202 -5.72 -9.36 1.67
C ILE A 202 -4.48 -8.63 2.19
N GLU A 203 -3.95 -9.07 3.32
CA GLU A 203 -2.69 -8.58 3.86
C GLU A 203 -1.51 -9.27 3.19
N ILE A 204 -0.50 -8.48 2.77
CA ILE A 204 0.76 -8.99 2.24
C ILE A 204 1.89 -8.18 2.85
N ASP A 205 2.66 -8.78 3.74
CA ASP A 205 3.72 -8.08 4.44
C ASP A 205 5.04 -8.86 4.51
N GLY A 206 6.13 -8.10 4.55
CA GLY A 206 7.48 -8.62 4.74
C GLY A 206 8.34 -7.65 5.54
N ASN A 207 8.65 -7.99 6.80
CA ASN A 207 9.50 -7.15 7.65
C ASN A 207 10.83 -6.83 7.00
N GLY A 208 11.20 -5.54 6.94
CA GLY A 208 12.47 -5.08 6.40
C GLY A 208 12.65 -5.30 4.89
N GLN A 209 11.58 -5.61 4.15
CA GLN A 209 11.69 -5.82 2.71
C GLN A 209 11.65 -4.51 1.94
N PRO A 210 12.62 -4.24 1.07
CA PRO A 210 12.60 -3.11 0.15
C PRO A 210 11.65 -3.35 -1.01
N ILE A 211 11.34 -2.29 -1.76
CA ILE A 211 10.43 -2.38 -2.92
C ILE A 211 10.85 -3.45 -3.94
N GLY A 212 12.15 -3.70 -4.10
CA GLY A 212 12.67 -4.72 -5.00
C GLY A 212 12.15 -6.14 -4.72
N ALA A 213 11.75 -6.43 -3.47
CA ALA A 213 11.14 -7.71 -3.10
C ALA A 213 9.71 -7.89 -3.66
N PHE A 214 9.01 -6.78 -3.91
CA PHE A 214 7.62 -6.75 -4.37
C PHE A 214 7.48 -6.61 -5.89
N LEU A 215 8.59 -6.52 -6.64
CA LEU A 215 8.54 -6.32 -8.08
C LEU A 215 8.38 -7.64 -8.85
N PRO A 216 7.48 -7.72 -9.84
CA PRO A 216 7.47 -8.82 -10.80
C PRO A 216 8.75 -8.79 -11.65
N ASN A 217 9.13 -9.93 -12.22
CA ASN A 217 10.37 -10.07 -13.00
C ASN A 217 10.50 -9.01 -14.09
N SER A 218 9.45 -8.77 -14.87
CA SER A 218 9.44 -7.79 -15.95
C SER A 218 9.66 -6.35 -15.47
N VAL A 219 9.10 -5.99 -14.31
CA VAL A 219 9.30 -4.66 -13.71
C VAL A 219 10.69 -4.53 -13.10
N ALA A 220 11.18 -5.59 -12.45
CA ALA A 220 12.53 -5.61 -11.88
C ALA A 220 13.59 -5.41 -12.98
N GLU A 221 13.45 -6.10 -14.11
CA GLU A 221 14.32 -5.94 -15.29
C GLU A 221 14.24 -4.53 -15.87
N ALA A 222 13.02 -4.03 -16.11
CA ALA A 222 12.79 -2.69 -16.67
C ALA A 222 13.32 -1.55 -15.80
N THR A 223 13.37 -1.74 -14.48
CA THR A 223 13.85 -0.74 -13.51
C THR A 223 15.29 -0.99 -13.03
N GLY A 224 16.01 -1.96 -13.63
CA GLY A 224 17.37 -2.31 -13.25
C GLY A 224 17.50 -2.92 -11.85
N SER A 225 16.38 -3.46 -11.30
CA SER A 225 16.34 -4.07 -9.98
C SER A 225 16.69 -5.56 -9.99
N ASP A 226 16.90 -6.15 -11.15
CA ASP A 226 17.40 -7.50 -11.39
C ASP A 226 18.83 -7.71 -10.87
N LYS A 227 19.62 -6.63 -10.78
CA LYS A 227 20.99 -6.61 -10.23
C LYS A 227 21.05 -6.47 -8.71
N TRP A 228 20.01 -6.86 -8.03
CA TRP A 228 19.88 -6.81 -6.57
C TRP A 228 21.05 -7.42 -5.80
N SER A 229 21.71 -8.43 -6.36
CA SER A 229 22.90 -9.06 -5.75
C SER A 229 24.06 -8.07 -5.52
N GLU A 230 24.15 -6.99 -6.30
CA GLU A 230 25.18 -5.95 -6.13
C GLU A 230 24.85 -4.99 -4.98
N GLN A 231 23.59 -4.89 -4.57
CA GLN A 231 23.10 -4.06 -3.48
C GLN A 231 23.06 -4.80 -2.11
N LYS A 232 23.39 -6.10 -2.09
CA LYS A 232 23.35 -6.97 -0.90
C LYS A 232 24.10 -6.43 0.33
N GLY A 233 25.18 -5.67 0.13
CA GLY A 233 26.02 -5.20 1.23
C GLY A 233 25.31 -4.34 2.29
N TYR A 234 24.27 -3.60 1.92
CA TYR A 234 23.52 -2.73 2.82
C TYR A 234 22.51 -3.50 3.68
N TYR A 235 21.74 -4.42 3.09
CA TYR A 235 20.65 -5.12 3.77
C TYR A 235 21.13 -6.26 4.67
N VAL A 236 22.24 -6.90 4.34
CA VAL A 236 22.86 -7.94 5.19
C VAL A 236 23.32 -7.35 6.52
N THR A 237 23.77 -6.10 6.54
CA THR A 237 24.25 -5.43 7.76
C THR A 237 23.12 -4.89 8.64
N SER A 238 21.93 -4.67 8.09
CA SER A 238 20.78 -4.12 8.82
C SER A 238 19.87 -5.19 9.43
N GLY A 239 20.20 -6.48 9.28
CA GLY A 239 19.34 -7.59 9.71
C GLY A 239 18.11 -7.80 8.82
N CYS A 240 17.94 -6.98 7.78
CA CYS A 240 16.96 -7.22 6.74
C CYS A 240 17.42 -8.42 5.92
N ASN A 241 16.56 -9.40 5.73
CA ASN A 241 16.89 -10.63 4.99
C ASN A 241 17.04 -10.34 3.50
N GLY A 242 18.15 -9.72 3.11
CA GLY A 242 18.44 -9.22 1.76
C GLY A 242 18.55 -10.25 0.63
N ASP A 243 18.18 -11.50 0.89
CA ASP A 243 18.23 -12.56 -0.12
C ASP A 243 16.95 -12.68 -0.96
N ALA A 244 16.00 -11.74 -0.80
CA ALA A 244 14.64 -11.91 -1.29
C ALA A 244 14.25 -10.95 -2.43
N ALA A 245 15.13 -10.69 -3.38
CA ALA A 245 14.72 -10.04 -4.61
C ALA A 245 13.50 -10.76 -5.20
N ARG A 246 12.42 -10.00 -5.47
CA ARG A 246 11.17 -10.52 -6.04
C ARG A 246 10.41 -11.54 -5.20
N TYR A 247 10.91 -11.88 -4.00
CA TYR A 247 10.35 -12.95 -3.18
C TYR A 247 8.90 -12.67 -2.75
N MET A 248 8.62 -11.44 -2.30
CA MET A 248 7.27 -11.03 -1.90
C MET A 248 6.29 -11.08 -3.08
N TYR A 249 6.74 -10.63 -4.26
CA TYR A 249 5.90 -10.74 -5.44
C TYR A 249 5.67 -12.21 -5.81
N ASN A 250 6.73 -12.99 -6.01
CA ASN A 250 6.65 -14.34 -6.54
C ASN A 250 5.83 -15.30 -5.66
N HIS A 251 5.83 -15.10 -4.35
CA HIS A 251 5.21 -16.04 -3.40
C HIS A 251 3.94 -15.53 -2.73
N TYR A 252 3.74 -14.21 -2.63
CA TYR A 252 2.63 -13.63 -1.88
C TYR A 252 1.70 -12.78 -2.74
N MET A 253 2.21 -12.10 -3.77
CA MET A 253 1.38 -11.26 -4.66
C MET A 253 0.89 -12.02 -5.89
N TYR A 254 1.76 -12.78 -6.54
CA TYR A 254 1.46 -13.52 -7.77
C TYR A 254 0.27 -14.48 -7.63
N PRO A 255 0.09 -15.24 -6.50
CA PRO A 255 -1.09 -16.07 -6.34
C PRO A 255 -2.42 -15.32 -6.46
N PHE A 256 -2.44 -14.02 -6.11
CA PHE A 256 -3.62 -13.16 -6.20
C PHE A 256 -3.69 -12.33 -7.49
N GLU A 257 -2.77 -12.47 -8.42
CA GLU A 257 -2.64 -11.57 -9.58
C GLU A 257 -3.94 -11.42 -10.40
N LYS A 258 -4.77 -12.46 -10.43
CA LYS A 258 -6.07 -12.43 -11.11
C LYS A 258 -7.25 -12.08 -10.19
N TYR A 259 -7.01 -11.87 -8.89
CA TYR A 259 -8.07 -11.52 -7.95
C TYR A 259 -8.45 -10.05 -8.15
N ALA A 260 -9.72 -9.76 -8.41
CA ALA A 260 -10.17 -8.38 -8.58
C ALA A 260 -10.23 -7.65 -7.23
N ILE A 261 -9.82 -6.38 -7.20
CA ILE A 261 -9.72 -5.55 -5.99
C ILE A 261 -10.40 -4.19 -6.18
N ALA A 262 -10.90 -3.62 -5.09
CA ALA A 262 -11.40 -2.25 -5.05
C ALA A 262 -10.28 -1.21 -4.96
N GLY A 263 -9.12 -1.59 -4.43
CA GLY A 263 -7.98 -0.71 -4.26
C GLY A 263 -6.82 -1.34 -3.51
N LEU A 264 -5.72 -0.59 -3.45
CA LEU A 264 -4.48 -0.98 -2.80
C LEU A 264 -4.09 0.04 -1.74
N VAL A 265 -3.80 -0.40 -0.52
CA VAL A 265 -3.15 0.38 0.54
C VAL A 265 -1.68 -0.03 0.58
N TRP A 266 -0.78 0.92 0.40
CA TRP A 266 0.66 0.70 0.36
C TRP A 266 1.36 1.43 1.51
N TYR A 267 2.06 0.69 2.36
CA TYR A 267 2.88 1.26 3.43
C TYR A 267 4.25 0.58 3.46
N GLN A 268 5.15 1.04 2.60
CA GLN A 268 6.51 0.52 2.44
C GLN A 268 7.41 1.62 1.88
N GLY A 269 8.69 1.54 2.12
CA GLY A 269 9.74 2.44 1.62
C GLY A 269 10.83 2.70 2.65
N GLU A 270 10.62 2.37 3.92
CA GLU A 270 11.61 2.57 4.98
C GLU A 270 12.92 1.82 4.70
N SER A 271 12.83 0.65 4.05
CA SER A 271 13.99 -0.16 3.63
C SER A 271 14.65 0.34 2.35
N ASP A 272 14.07 1.31 1.67
CA ASP A 272 14.62 1.95 0.46
C ASP A 272 15.29 3.29 0.76
N CYS A 273 15.35 3.69 2.03
CA CYS A 273 15.97 4.94 2.49
C CYS A 273 17.49 4.82 2.53
N ALA A 274 18.09 4.54 1.39
CA ALA A 274 19.53 4.47 1.21
C ALA A 274 19.92 5.11 -0.13
N PRO A 275 21.16 5.61 -0.24
CA PRO A 275 21.65 6.22 -1.46
C PRO A 275 21.60 5.28 -2.66
N GLY A 276 21.14 5.82 -3.78
CA GLY A 276 20.93 5.04 -4.99
C GLY A 276 19.66 4.19 -4.98
N LEU A 277 18.97 4.07 -3.82
CA LEU A 277 17.66 3.40 -3.72
C LEU A 277 16.52 4.42 -3.65
N ALA A 278 16.67 5.44 -2.82
CA ALA A 278 15.65 6.48 -2.63
C ALA A 278 15.34 7.23 -3.93
N GLU A 279 16.34 7.49 -4.76
CA GLU A 279 16.21 8.22 -6.02
C GLU A 279 15.44 7.42 -7.09
N VAL A 280 15.51 6.09 -7.04
CA VAL A 280 14.84 5.20 -8.02
C VAL A 280 13.54 4.59 -7.47
N PHE A 281 13.25 4.81 -6.20
CA PHE A 281 12.05 4.31 -5.54
C PHE A 281 10.75 4.73 -6.25
N PRO A 282 10.55 6.02 -6.63
CA PRO A 282 9.31 6.44 -7.28
C PRO A 282 9.09 5.78 -8.64
N ASP A 283 10.17 5.52 -9.40
CA ASP A 283 10.06 4.83 -10.69
C ASP A 283 9.65 3.37 -10.53
N LYS A 284 10.21 2.70 -9.53
CA LYS A 284 9.85 1.32 -9.18
C LYS A 284 8.40 1.22 -8.70
N LEU A 285 7.98 2.12 -7.82
CA LEU A 285 6.61 2.14 -7.30
C LEU A 285 5.61 2.42 -8.42
N ALA A 286 5.90 3.40 -9.28
CA ALA A 286 5.06 3.72 -10.43
C ALA A 286 4.93 2.53 -11.40
N ALA A 287 6.03 1.86 -11.70
CA ALA A 287 6.05 0.70 -12.58
C ALA A 287 5.29 -0.49 -11.98
N LEU A 288 5.45 -0.75 -10.67
CA LEU A 288 4.69 -1.79 -9.96
C LEU A 288 3.18 -1.53 -10.02
N MET A 289 2.74 -0.30 -9.70
CA MET A 289 1.31 0.06 -9.72
C MET A 289 0.73 -0.07 -11.14
N THR A 290 1.48 0.38 -12.14
CA THR A 290 1.08 0.23 -13.54
C THR A 290 0.93 -1.24 -13.92
N TYR A 291 1.87 -2.08 -13.53
CA TYR A 291 1.82 -3.52 -13.78
C TYR A 291 0.59 -4.16 -13.13
N MET A 292 0.36 -3.91 -11.84
CA MET A 292 -0.79 -4.49 -11.11
C MET A 292 -2.12 -4.15 -11.78
N ARG A 293 -2.25 -2.95 -12.35
CA ARG A 293 -3.44 -2.53 -13.10
C ARG A 293 -3.69 -3.32 -14.38
N THR A 294 -2.66 -3.96 -14.94
CA THR A 294 -2.84 -4.82 -16.12
C THR A 294 -3.39 -6.21 -15.80
N THR A 295 -3.34 -6.64 -14.54
CA THR A 295 -3.62 -8.01 -14.14
C THR A 295 -4.88 -8.17 -13.29
N HIS A 296 -5.13 -7.27 -12.33
CA HIS A 296 -6.19 -7.44 -11.33
C HIS A 296 -7.60 -7.18 -11.89
N ASN A 297 -7.85 -6.02 -12.46
CA ASN A 297 -9.20 -5.59 -12.80
C ASN A 297 -9.40 -5.43 -14.31
N PRO A 298 -10.03 -6.39 -14.99
CA PRO A 298 -10.24 -6.28 -16.44
C PRO A 298 -11.26 -5.21 -16.85
N VAL A 299 -12.15 -4.80 -15.95
CA VAL A 299 -13.20 -3.80 -16.22
C VAL A 299 -12.80 -2.42 -15.73
N SER A 300 -12.21 -2.35 -14.53
CA SER A 300 -11.79 -1.09 -13.88
C SER A 300 -10.28 -1.13 -13.59
N PRO A 301 -9.42 -1.08 -14.62
CA PRO A 301 -7.97 -1.25 -14.44
C PRO A 301 -7.34 -0.15 -13.58
N ASP A 302 -7.91 1.06 -13.56
CA ASP A 302 -7.42 2.20 -12.79
C ASP A 302 -7.94 2.20 -11.34
N PHE A 303 -7.87 1.05 -10.66
CA PHE A 303 -8.25 1.00 -9.25
C PHE A 303 -7.39 1.97 -8.41
N PRO A 304 -7.96 2.57 -7.34
CA PRO A 304 -7.25 3.55 -6.52
C PRO A 304 -6.12 2.92 -5.70
N VAL A 305 -5.06 3.70 -5.49
CA VAL A 305 -3.91 3.38 -4.64
C VAL A 305 -3.80 4.41 -3.53
N TYR A 306 -3.67 3.95 -2.29
CA TYR A 306 -3.55 4.78 -1.08
C TYR A 306 -2.15 4.59 -0.51
N LEU A 307 -1.29 5.58 -0.68
CA LEU A 307 0.10 5.58 -0.22
C LEU A 307 0.17 6.18 1.18
N ILE A 308 0.52 5.39 2.17
CA ILE A 308 0.66 5.86 3.55
C ILE A 308 2.00 6.58 3.69
N GLU A 309 1.93 7.88 4.01
CA GLU A 309 3.10 8.69 4.29
C GLU A 309 3.77 8.28 5.60
N PHE A 310 5.10 8.33 5.65
CA PHE A 310 5.84 8.12 6.90
C PHE A 310 5.71 9.36 7.79
N PRO A 311 5.36 9.21 9.08
CA PRO A 311 5.50 10.31 10.03
C PRO A 311 6.97 10.70 10.23
N PRO A 312 7.27 11.77 10.96
CA PRO A 312 8.65 12.12 11.34
C PRO A 312 9.37 10.94 12.00
N ILE A 313 10.61 10.66 11.58
CA ILE A 313 11.45 9.61 12.16
C ILE A 313 12.70 10.24 12.76
N PHE A 314 12.93 9.97 14.06
CA PHE A 314 14.01 10.56 14.84
C PHE A 314 15.24 9.67 14.89
N ARG A 315 16.42 10.28 14.88
CA ARG A 315 17.69 9.56 14.98
C ARG A 315 17.79 8.79 16.31
N GLN A 316 18.26 7.57 16.22
CA GLN A 316 18.70 6.85 17.40
C GLN A 316 20.03 7.45 17.87
N SER A 317 20.00 8.24 18.95
CA SER A 317 21.19 8.89 19.54
C SER A 317 22.28 7.92 20.00
N ALA A 318 21.98 6.63 20.06
CA ALA A 318 22.86 5.56 20.51
C ALA A 318 23.51 4.73 19.39
N VAL A 319 23.25 4.98 18.12
CA VAL A 319 24.00 4.33 17.04
C VAL A 319 25.32 5.06 16.84
N SER A 320 26.23 4.81 17.76
CA SER A 320 27.64 5.22 17.70
C SER A 320 28.43 4.54 16.57
N VAL A 321 27.78 3.87 15.64
CA VAL A 321 28.43 3.19 14.52
C VAL A 321 27.61 3.41 13.24
N ILE A 322 27.27 4.67 12.94
CA ILE A 322 27.17 5.06 11.54
C ILE A 322 28.62 5.34 11.14
N PRO A 323 29.20 4.61 10.17
CA PRO A 323 30.55 4.95 9.69
C PRO A 323 30.61 6.43 9.36
N ALA A 324 31.72 7.08 9.75
CA ALA A 324 31.92 8.49 9.47
C ALA A 324 31.67 8.74 7.97
N GLY A 325 30.66 9.54 7.64
CA GLY A 325 30.24 9.78 6.26
C GLY A 325 28.82 9.32 5.89
N GLN A 326 28.09 8.57 6.75
CA GLN A 326 26.72 8.13 6.48
C GLN A 326 25.64 8.95 7.24
N THR A 327 25.76 10.26 7.24
CA THR A 327 24.72 11.16 7.78
C THR A 327 23.43 11.21 6.94
N TRP A 328 23.37 10.50 5.86
CA TRP A 328 22.42 10.64 4.76
C TRP A 328 21.31 9.57 4.69
N ALA A 329 21.38 8.46 5.39
CA ALA A 329 20.28 7.51 5.47
C ALA A 329 18.96 8.17 5.97
N PHE A 330 19.07 9.25 6.77
CA PHE A 330 17.90 10.00 7.25
C PHE A 330 17.43 11.09 6.29
N MET A 331 18.30 11.64 5.46
CA MET A 331 17.89 12.51 4.36
C MET A 331 17.12 11.69 3.31
N ASP A 332 17.54 10.46 3.05
CA ASP A 332 16.92 9.56 2.09
C ASP A 332 15.50 9.16 2.53
N LEU A 333 15.21 9.06 3.84
CA LEU A 333 13.86 8.79 4.31
C LEU A 333 12.90 9.95 4.00
N GLY A 334 13.33 11.18 4.17
CA GLY A 334 12.58 12.37 3.74
C GLY A 334 12.40 12.38 2.22
N LEU A 335 13.42 11.97 1.47
CA LEU A 335 13.35 11.83 0.02
C LEU A 335 12.31 10.77 -0.38
N VAL A 336 12.37 9.55 0.18
CA VAL A 336 11.38 8.49 -0.11
C VAL A 336 9.97 8.96 0.27
N ARG A 337 9.81 9.61 1.43
CA ARG A 337 8.52 10.16 1.85
C ARG A 337 7.96 11.16 0.82
N GLY A 338 8.76 12.14 0.40
CA GLY A 338 8.35 13.12 -0.60
C GLY A 338 8.10 12.52 -1.98
N THR A 339 8.79 11.43 -2.34
CA THR A 339 8.54 10.74 -3.61
C THR A 339 7.19 10.02 -3.66
N LEU A 340 6.57 9.71 -2.52
CA LEU A 340 5.18 9.20 -2.51
C LEU A 340 4.23 10.22 -3.12
N GLY A 341 4.40 11.52 -2.79
CA GLY A 341 3.66 12.62 -3.45
C GLY A 341 3.92 12.65 -4.95
N SER A 342 5.20 12.60 -5.37
CA SER A 342 5.57 12.66 -6.79
C SER A 342 4.99 11.51 -7.63
N VAL A 343 4.72 10.36 -7.05
CA VAL A 343 4.06 9.23 -7.75
C VAL A 343 2.62 9.58 -8.12
N THR A 344 1.94 10.40 -7.32
CA THR A 344 0.55 10.81 -7.62
C THR A 344 0.44 11.65 -8.89
N HIS A 345 1.52 12.34 -9.27
CA HIS A 345 1.57 13.13 -10.51
C HIS A 345 1.76 12.25 -11.76
N ARG A 346 2.15 11.00 -11.59
CA ARG A 346 2.47 10.06 -12.67
C ARG A 346 1.39 9.01 -12.89
N ILE A 347 0.69 8.64 -11.81
CA ILE A 347 -0.28 7.53 -11.80
C ILE A 347 -1.65 8.08 -11.43
N PRO A 348 -2.67 7.93 -12.31
CA PRO A 348 -4.03 8.34 -12.01
C PRO A 348 -4.58 7.57 -10.81
N ALA A 349 -5.58 8.14 -10.12
CA ALA A 349 -6.23 7.56 -8.94
C ALA A 349 -5.25 7.09 -7.85
N CYS A 350 -4.14 7.80 -7.69
CA CYS A 350 -3.16 7.58 -6.63
C CYS A 350 -3.28 8.69 -5.58
N HIS A 351 -3.38 8.32 -4.31
CA HIS A 351 -3.66 9.23 -3.20
C HIS A 351 -2.63 9.05 -2.09
N VAL A 352 -2.02 10.14 -1.62
CA VAL A 352 -1.18 10.11 -0.42
C VAL A 352 -2.06 10.30 0.82
N VAL A 353 -1.81 9.50 1.83
CA VAL A 353 -2.43 9.61 3.16
C VAL A 353 -1.43 10.29 4.07
N SER A 354 -1.61 11.58 4.34
CA SER A 354 -0.70 12.35 5.18
C SER A 354 -0.61 11.78 6.59
N SER A 355 0.61 11.68 7.10
CA SER A 355 0.92 11.24 8.46
C SER A 355 1.85 12.21 9.19
N ALA A 356 2.05 13.41 8.66
CA ALA A 356 3.01 14.38 9.16
C ALA A 356 2.80 14.77 10.63
N ASP A 357 1.56 14.79 11.11
CA ASP A 357 1.13 15.10 12.49
C ASP A 357 1.00 13.86 13.39
N LEU A 358 1.26 12.66 12.88
CA LEU A 358 0.96 11.40 13.55
C LEU A 358 2.20 10.77 14.22
N TRP A 359 3.12 11.56 14.71
CA TRP A 359 4.25 11.07 15.47
C TRP A 359 3.90 10.83 16.95
N THR A 360 4.55 9.83 17.58
CA THR A 360 4.23 9.39 18.96
C THR A 360 5.22 9.89 19.99
N ASP A 361 6.51 9.81 19.71
CA ASP A 361 7.59 10.33 20.52
C ASP A 361 8.88 10.51 19.70
N ARG A 362 9.91 11.08 20.32
CA ARG A 362 11.20 11.34 19.65
C ARG A 362 12.18 10.17 19.79
N THR A 363 11.74 8.98 20.12
CA THR A 363 12.58 7.78 20.07
C THR A 363 12.61 7.20 18.67
N TYR A 364 13.76 6.68 18.27
CA TYR A 364 13.89 6.09 16.92
C TYR A 364 12.90 4.95 16.68
N TRP A 365 12.83 4.00 17.61
CA TRP A 365 12.02 2.81 17.43
C TRP A 365 10.52 3.11 17.33
N ASN A 366 10.01 3.96 18.20
CA ASN A 366 8.59 4.31 18.16
C ASN A 366 8.27 5.25 16.99
N SER A 367 9.21 6.05 16.51
CA SER A 367 9.02 6.86 15.31
C SER A 367 9.08 6.01 14.02
N LEU A 368 9.91 4.95 14.00
CA LEU A 368 9.97 4.01 12.86
C LEU A 368 8.73 3.12 12.79
N HIS A 369 8.22 2.66 13.95
CA HIS A 369 7.01 1.84 14.05
C HIS A 369 5.94 2.56 14.90
N PRO A 370 5.38 3.67 14.40
CA PRO A 370 4.47 4.49 15.19
C PRO A 370 3.15 3.75 15.47
N ASN A 371 2.62 3.96 16.68
CA ASN A 371 1.34 3.38 17.10
C ASN A 371 0.11 4.16 16.58
N CYS A 372 0.29 5.07 15.64
CA CYS A 372 -0.78 5.89 15.04
C CYS A 372 -1.60 5.18 13.95
N LYS A 373 -1.60 3.85 13.92
CA LYS A 373 -2.25 3.04 12.86
C LYS A 373 -3.73 3.34 12.70
N PHE A 374 -4.42 3.67 13.81
CA PHE A 374 -5.84 4.02 13.74
C PHE A 374 -6.09 5.26 12.89
N GLU A 375 -5.35 6.35 13.14
CA GLU A 375 -5.57 7.59 12.41
C GLU A 375 -5.11 7.48 10.93
N GLN A 376 -4.01 6.77 10.65
CA GLN A 376 -3.60 6.46 9.29
C GLN A 376 -4.69 5.68 8.55
N ALA A 377 -5.24 4.64 9.17
CA ALA A 377 -6.33 3.84 8.65
C ALA A 377 -7.61 4.65 8.41
N ARG A 378 -7.99 5.50 9.38
CA ARG A 378 -9.17 6.36 9.29
C ARG A 378 -9.07 7.34 8.12
N ARG A 379 -7.90 7.98 7.92
CA ARG A 379 -7.66 8.88 6.78
C ARG A 379 -7.71 8.10 5.46
N ALA A 380 -7.02 6.99 5.37
CA ALA A 380 -7.04 6.15 4.16
C ALA A 380 -8.45 5.68 3.81
N ALA A 381 -9.22 5.21 4.80
CA ALA A 381 -10.61 4.78 4.64
C ALA A 381 -11.53 5.93 4.25
N GLY A 382 -11.33 7.13 4.81
CA GLY A 382 -12.09 8.33 4.44
C GLY A 382 -11.87 8.73 2.99
N ILE A 383 -10.62 8.69 2.51
CA ILE A 383 -10.31 8.93 1.09
C ILE A 383 -10.93 7.83 0.22
N ALA A 384 -10.80 6.57 0.62
CA ALA A 384 -11.36 5.44 -0.11
C ALA A 384 -12.90 5.50 -0.19
N ALA A 385 -13.56 5.86 0.90
CA ALA A 385 -15.02 6.06 0.93
C ALA A 385 -15.45 7.19 -0.02
N ALA A 386 -14.71 8.30 -0.03
CA ALA A 386 -14.98 9.42 -0.94
C ALA A 386 -14.80 9.01 -2.41
N VAL A 387 -13.76 8.24 -2.74
CA VAL A 387 -13.58 7.65 -4.08
C VAL A 387 -14.75 6.72 -4.44
N ALA A 388 -15.29 5.98 -3.47
CA ALA A 388 -16.47 5.16 -3.65
C ALA A 388 -17.80 5.95 -3.66
N GLY A 389 -17.76 7.28 -3.61
CA GLY A 389 -18.92 8.18 -3.65
C GLY A 389 -19.56 8.46 -2.29
N VAL A 390 -18.89 8.16 -1.18
CA VAL A 390 -19.39 8.39 0.19
C VAL A 390 -18.52 9.41 0.92
N GLY A 391 -19.07 10.57 1.25
CA GLY A 391 -18.34 11.63 1.94
C GLY A 391 -17.53 12.53 1.00
N SER A 392 -16.57 13.26 1.58
CA SER A 392 -15.66 14.15 0.84
C SER A 392 -14.21 13.82 1.16
N PRO A 393 -13.32 13.77 0.16
CA PRO A 393 -11.90 13.55 0.39
C PRO A 393 -11.26 14.64 1.25
N GLU A 394 -11.79 15.87 1.22
CA GLU A 394 -11.27 17.02 1.98
C GLU A 394 -11.27 16.80 3.50
N ALA A 395 -12.20 15.98 4.00
CA ALA A 395 -12.26 15.67 5.42
C ALA A 395 -11.16 14.68 5.89
N ALA A 396 -10.59 13.93 4.98
CA ALA A 396 -9.64 12.84 5.28
C ALA A 396 -8.23 13.08 4.69
N ALA A 397 -8.12 13.90 3.65
CA ALA A 397 -6.86 14.23 3.00
C ALA A 397 -6.47 15.70 3.24
N GLY A 398 -5.17 15.95 3.40
CA GLY A 398 -4.62 17.31 3.43
C GLY A 398 -4.49 17.93 2.03
N PRO A 399 -3.95 19.14 1.94
CA PRO A 399 -3.59 19.77 0.67
C PRO A 399 -2.61 18.90 -0.13
N ILE A 400 -2.84 18.82 -1.44
CA ILE A 400 -2.06 18.01 -2.39
C ILE A 400 -1.46 18.96 -3.42
N LEU A 401 -0.15 18.90 -3.64
CA LEU A 401 0.52 19.66 -4.68
C LEU A 401 0.04 19.19 -6.06
N ALA A 402 -0.51 20.11 -6.83
CA ALA A 402 -1.05 19.83 -8.16
C ALA A 402 -0.10 20.26 -9.29
N SER A 403 0.64 21.37 -9.08
CA SER A 403 1.63 21.85 -10.04
C SER A 403 2.68 22.73 -9.38
N ALA A 404 3.84 22.78 -10.02
CA ALA A 404 4.91 23.71 -9.68
C ALA A 404 5.42 24.40 -10.96
N GLU A 405 5.48 25.73 -10.92
CA GLU A 405 5.95 26.55 -12.04
C GLU A 405 7.21 27.34 -11.63
N ARG A 406 8.29 27.14 -12.38
CA ARG A 406 9.59 27.78 -12.11
C ARG A 406 9.78 29.01 -13.02
N SER A 407 10.24 30.11 -12.43
CA SER A 407 10.64 31.32 -13.20
C SER A 407 11.80 31.05 -14.16
N ALA A 408 11.98 31.88 -15.18
CA ALA A 408 13.02 31.73 -16.18
C ALA A 408 14.45 31.75 -15.60
N ASP A 409 14.67 32.49 -14.50
CA ASP A 409 15.97 32.54 -13.79
C ASP A 409 16.13 31.42 -12.76
N GLY A 410 15.12 30.58 -12.59
CA GLY A 410 15.09 29.43 -11.69
C GLY A 410 15.03 29.78 -10.19
N ARG A 411 14.84 31.04 -9.82
CA ARG A 411 14.92 31.51 -8.42
C ARG A 411 13.56 31.67 -7.74
N GLN A 412 12.49 31.62 -8.48
CA GLN A 412 11.14 31.66 -7.96
C GLN A 412 10.37 30.42 -8.42
N VAL A 413 9.59 29.84 -7.52
CA VAL A 413 8.67 28.72 -7.81
C VAL A 413 7.31 29.03 -7.25
N VAL A 414 6.29 28.89 -8.08
CA VAL A 414 4.87 28.98 -7.68
C VAL A 414 4.31 27.57 -7.59
N LEU A 415 3.81 27.21 -6.42
CA LEU A 415 3.17 25.93 -6.12
C LEU A 415 1.65 26.12 -6.08
N THR A 416 0.91 25.28 -6.78
CA THR A 416 -0.56 25.26 -6.74
C THR A 416 -1.03 23.97 -6.10
N TYR A 417 -1.94 24.10 -5.13
CA TYR A 417 -2.50 22.99 -4.36
C TYR A 417 -3.96 22.73 -4.69
N THR A 418 -4.37 21.49 -4.63
CA THR A 418 -5.76 21.04 -4.59
C THR A 418 -6.13 20.55 -3.19
N ASN A 419 -7.39 20.23 -2.97
CA ASN A 419 -7.93 19.78 -1.68
C ASN A 419 -7.68 20.78 -0.53
N VAL A 420 -7.81 22.07 -0.84
CA VAL A 420 -7.50 23.16 0.09
C VAL A 420 -8.74 23.69 0.85
N GLY A 421 -9.94 23.21 0.54
CA GLY A 421 -11.19 23.71 1.11
C GLY A 421 -11.38 25.20 0.81
N SER A 422 -11.54 26.04 1.85
CA SER A 422 -11.64 27.49 1.70
C SER A 422 -10.28 28.19 1.51
N GLY A 423 -9.17 27.46 1.54
CA GLY A 423 -7.82 27.95 1.29
C GLY A 423 -6.79 27.30 2.21
N LEU A 424 -5.52 27.39 1.79
CA LEU A 424 -4.38 26.96 2.58
C LEU A 424 -4.28 27.78 3.87
N THR A 425 -3.89 27.13 4.94
CA THR A 425 -3.63 27.74 6.25
C THR A 425 -2.41 27.08 6.91
N THR A 426 -2.08 27.53 8.11
CA THR A 426 -0.97 26.96 8.89
C THR A 426 -1.48 26.44 10.23
N ALA A 427 -0.82 25.42 10.76
CA ALA A 427 -1.10 24.95 12.10
C ALA A 427 -0.97 26.10 13.12
N GLY A 428 -1.99 26.24 13.98
CA GLY A 428 -2.04 27.30 14.98
C GLY A 428 -2.19 28.73 14.42
N GLY A 429 -2.40 28.91 13.11
CA GLY A 429 -2.56 30.23 12.48
C GLY A 429 -1.25 31.03 12.41
N SER A 430 -0.08 30.37 12.40
CA SER A 430 1.21 31.01 12.24
C SER A 430 1.28 31.85 10.95
N ALA A 431 1.91 33.03 11.03
CA ALA A 431 2.20 33.83 9.85
C ALA A 431 3.30 33.22 8.96
N ASP A 432 4.21 32.45 9.58
CA ASP A 432 5.30 31.78 8.87
C ASP A 432 4.84 30.42 8.34
N ILE A 433 5.10 30.18 7.07
CA ILE A 433 4.83 28.89 6.40
C ILE A 433 6.13 28.11 6.37
N LEU A 434 6.14 26.95 7.02
CA LEU A 434 7.34 26.13 7.25
C LEU A 434 7.31 24.84 6.42
N GLY A 435 8.49 24.19 6.24
CA GLY A 435 8.65 22.85 5.69
C GLY A 435 8.98 22.80 4.20
N PHE A 436 9.19 23.95 3.57
CA PHE A 436 9.58 24.01 2.17
C PHE A 436 11.10 24.01 1.99
N ALA A 437 11.54 23.31 0.95
CA ALA A 437 12.93 23.24 0.53
C ALA A 437 13.07 23.40 -0.98
N GLY A 438 14.14 24.07 -1.40
CA GLY A 438 14.64 23.98 -2.77
C GLY A 438 15.51 22.74 -2.92
N ILE A 439 15.48 22.12 -4.08
CA ILE A 439 16.32 20.98 -4.41
C ILE A 439 17.29 21.41 -5.52
N ARG A 440 18.55 21.10 -5.36
CA ARG A 440 19.59 21.34 -6.37
C ARG A 440 20.35 20.06 -6.64
N ARG A 441 20.53 19.72 -7.91
CA ARG A 441 21.29 18.56 -8.35
C ARG A 441 22.75 18.97 -8.60
N ASN A 442 23.68 18.28 -7.96
CA ASN A 442 25.09 18.43 -8.20
C ASN A 442 25.52 17.78 -9.52
N ARG A 443 26.74 18.09 -9.97
CA ARG A 443 27.33 17.47 -11.18
C ARG A 443 27.50 15.95 -11.06
N ASN A 444 27.59 15.43 -9.87
CA ASN A 444 27.68 13.97 -9.59
C ASN A 444 26.31 13.30 -9.40
N GLY A 445 25.20 14.05 -9.61
CA GLY A 445 23.83 13.53 -9.49
C GLY A 445 23.24 13.61 -8.08
N THR A 446 24.04 13.93 -7.03
CA THR A 446 23.51 14.05 -5.67
C THR A 446 22.59 15.27 -5.53
N LEU A 447 21.54 15.12 -4.72
CA LEU A 447 20.59 16.18 -4.44
C LEU A 447 21.03 16.97 -3.18
N HIS A 448 20.91 18.28 -3.24
CA HIS A 448 21.09 19.19 -2.11
C HIS A 448 19.80 19.91 -1.79
N VAL A 449 19.54 20.05 -0.50
CA VAL A 449 18.43 20.83 0.03
C VAL A 449 18.86 22.27 0.29
N LEU A 450 18.07 23.23 -0.17
CA LEU A 450 18.28 24.67 -0.01
C LEU A 450 17.10 25.28 0.76
N THR A 451 17.38 26.13 1.72
CA THR A 451 16.34 26.90 2.42
C THR A 451 15.83 28.04 1.54
N PRO A 452 14.51 28.22 1.38
CA PRO A 452 13.94 29.38 0.71
C PRO A 452 14.29 30.68 1.45
N HIS A 453 14.50 31.76 0.71
CA HIS A 453 14.60 33.12 1.29
C HIS A 453 13.25 33.63 1.76
N SER A 454 12.18 33.26 1.07
CA SER A 454 10.81 33.54 1.48
C SER A 454 9.85 32.45 1.02
N VAL A 455 8.81 32.23 1.83
CA VAL A 455 7.65 31.40 1.54
C VAL A 455 6.42 32.27 1.75
N THR A 456 5.62 32.47 0.73
CA THR A 456 4.48 33.41 0.77
C THR A 456 3.22 32.79 0.19
N LEU A 457 2.13 32.89 0.94
CA LEU A 457 0.78 32.55 0.42
C LEU A 457 0.35 33.69 -0.54
N THR A 458 0.30 33.40 -1.84
CA THR A 458 -0.01 34.40 -2.89
C THR A 458 -1.44 34.31 -3.42
N ALA A 459 -2.12 33.19 -3.15
CA ALA A 459 -3.55 32.99 -3.38
C ALA A 459 -4.05 31.89 -2.41
N PRO A 460 -5.36 31.69 -2.25
CA PRO A 460 -5.89 30.67 -1.34
C PRO A 460 -5.37 29.25 -1.58
N ASP A 461 -4.93 28.97 -2.81
CA ASP A 461 -4.43 27.68 -3.26
C ASP A 461 -2.95 27.72 -3.69
N ARG A 462 -2.23 28.86 -3.49
CA ARG A 462 -0.89 29.06 -4.06
C ARG A 462 0.13 29.56 -3.07
N ILE A 463 1.30 28.96 -3.12
CA ILE A 463 2.48 29.37 -2.38
C ILE A 463 3.58 29.74 -3.36
N THR A 464 4.24 30.88 -3.13
CA THR A 464 5.41 31.32 -3.87
C THR A 464 6.65 31.15 -3.01
N LEU A 465 7.64 30.43 -3.51
CA LEU A 465 8.96 30.25 -2.93
C LEU A 465 9.96 31.13 -3.67
N THR A 466 10.89 31.75 -2.93
CA THR A 466 12.00 32.53 -3.51
C THR A 466 13.33 32.04 -2.99
N PHE A 467 14.32 31.90 -3.86
CA PHE A 467 15.66 31.38 -3.55
C PHE A 467 16.76 32.34 -3.97
N GLY A 468 17.91 32.28 -3.30
CA GLY A 468 19.09 33.06 -3.67
C GLY A 468 19.83 32.57 -4.92
N VAL A 469 19.56 31.33 -5.31
CA VAL A 469 20.12 30.63 -6.49
C VAL A 469 19.03 29.88 -7.24
N SER A 470 19.30 29.52 -8.47
CA SER A 470 18.39 28.64 -9.24
C SER A 470 18.25 27.28 -8.57
N VAL A 471 17.03 26.73 -8.55
CA VAL A 471 16.71 25.40 -8.06
C VAL A 471 16.31 24.46 -9.20
N ASP A 472 16.61 23.16 -9.04
CA ASP A 472 16.25 22.10 -9.97
C ASP A 472 14.97 21.36 -9.56
N GLY A 473 14.46 21.70 -8.38
CA GLY A 473 13.22 21.17 -7.83
C GLY A 473 12.84 21.85 -6.53
N VAL A 474 11.72 21.46 -5.99
CA VAL A 474 11.20 21.88 -4.68
C VAL A 474 10.60 20.68 -3.95
N GLY A 475 10.54 20.75 -2.63
CA GLY A 475 9.90 19.75 -1.80
C GLY A 475 9.23 20.35 -0.58
N TYR A 476 8.26 19.62 -0.06
CA TYR A 476 7.61 19.88 1.22
C TYR A 476 7.72 18.62 2.08
N HIS A 477 8.07 18.76 3.35
CA HIS A 477 8.27 17.67 4.32
C HIS A 477 9.27 16.61 3.82
N VAL A 478 10.41 17.08 3.33
CA VAL A 478 11.45 16.23 2.70
C VAL A 478 12.65 15.95 3.58
N LEU A 479 12.66 16.42 4.84
CA LEU A 479 13.66 16.07 5.84
C LEU A 479 13.07 15.07 6.85
N ALA A 480 13.88 14.13 7.31
CA ALA A 480 13.40 12.99 8.09
C ALA A 480 12.74 13.40 9.42
N GLU A 481 13.32 14.35 10.13
CA GLU A 481 12.97 14.72 11.50
C GLU A 481 12.02 15.94 11.57
N GLU A 482 11.42 16.37 10.45
CA GLU A 482 10.49 17.51 10.43
C GLU A 482 9.20 17.16 11.17
N VAL A 483 8.83 17.97 12.15
CA VAL A 483 7.68 17.77 13.04
C VAL A 483 6.61 18.78 12.74
N PHE A 484 5.38 18.31 12.56
CA PHE A 484 4.22 19.16 12.32
C PHE A 484 3.96 20.09 13.51
N GLY A 485 3.75 21.37 13.22
CA GLY A 485 3.60 22.43 14.19
C GLY A 485 4.93 23.08 14.66
N GLU A 486 6.08 22.46 14.38
CA GLU A 486 7.41 22.95 14.76
C GLU A 486 8.25 23.36 13.53
N SER A 487 8.41 22.47 12.57
CA SER A 487 9.24 22.67 11.37
C SER A 487 8.48 22.54 10.05
N ILE A 488 7.29 21.99 10.08
CA ILE A 488 6.30 21.94 8.99
C ILE A 488 4.93 22.32 9.55
N ASN A 489 4.12 23.06 8.80
CA ASN A 489 2.86 23.54 9.36
C ASN A 489 1.76 23.80 8.32
N LEU A 490 1.96 23.43 7.05
CA LEU A 490 0.93 23.66 6.02
C LEU A 490 -0.24 22.72 6.20
N THR A 491 -1.45 23.26 6.17
CA THR A 491 -2.70 22.50 6.31
C THR A 491 -3.81 23.17 5.50
N SER A 492 -4.97 22.53 5.45
CA SER A 492 -6.26 23.11 5.06
C SER A 492 -7.12 23.35 6.31
N PRO A 493 -8.28 23.99 6.20
CA PRO A 493 -9.21 24.19 7.32
C PRO A 493 -9.71 22.89 7.98
N SER A 494 -9.56 21.73 7.32
CA SER A 494 -9.83 20.43 7.93
C SER A 494 -8.84 20.07 9.07
N GLY A 495 -7.69 20.75 9.12
CA GLY A 495 -6.62 20.45 10.08
C GLY A 495 -5.70 19.31 9.64
N VAL A 496 -6.00 18.60 8.56
CA VAL A 496 -5.11 17.56 8.04
C VAL A 496 -3.90 18.20 7.36
N PRO A 497 -2.66 17.80 7.69
CA PRO A 497 -1.46 18.37 7.07
C PRO A 497 -1.40 18.16 5.57
N ALA A 498 -0.72 19.07 4.89
CA ALA A 498 -0.34 18.87 3.49
C ALA A 498 0.52 17.61 3.36
N CYS A 499 0.32 16.87 2.27
CA CYS A 499 1.12 15.69 1.97
C CYS A 499 2.57 16.08 1.64
N ALA A 500 3.51 15.24 2.03
CA ALA A 500 4.88 15.36 1.57
C ALA A 500 4.96 15.21 0.04
N ASP A 501 5.80 16.01 -0.60
CA ASP A 501 5.94 15.98 -2.05
C ASP A 501 7.33 16.47 -2.50
N ILE A 502 7.75 15.98 -3.66
CA ILE A 502 8.92 16.44 -4.39
C ILE A 502 8.53 16.67 -5.85
N TRP A 503 8.82 17.87 -6.33
CA TRP A 503 8.66 18.25 -7.72
C TRP A 503 10.01 18.61 -8.32
N LEU A 504 10.48 17.80 -9.26
CA LEU A 504 11.72 18.09 -10.01
C LEU A 504 11.37 18.73 -11.35
N PHE A 505 12.14 19.74 -11.73
CA PHE A 505 12.05 20.39 -13.04
C PHE A 505 13.00 19.71 -14.03
N ASP A 506 12.55 19.60 -15.28
CA ASP A 506 13.36 19.10 -16.42
C ASP A 506 14.49 20.09 -16.79
#